data_decb1182174c90fd611892692424e1bc
#
_entry.id   decb1182174c90fd611892692424e1bc
#
_cell.length_a   1.000
_cell.length_b   1.000
_cell.length_c   1.000
_cell.angle_alpha   90.00
_cell.angle_beta   90.00
_cell.angle_gamma   90.00
#
_symmetry.space_group_name_H-M   'P 1'
#
loop_
_entity.id
_entity.type
_entity.pdbx_description
1 polymer ?
#
loop_
_entity_poly.entity_id
_entity_poly.type
_entity_poly.pdbx_seq_one_letter_code
_entity_poly.pdbx_strand_id
1 'polypeptide(L)'
;VTTGIGEGDDVTSYTDQFASRARIGNYIQKFRRNYKVSDLQEASDSVGPAKIAQAEAKASREIKRDIEATLLSSNDRQAEDGTNPYMLRGLGDWIDSAGPSDVPAAYRTPADSIYTQAEATATPFSETSLNDLITSTFRVNGASNSLMLVADTALRRHISDYSRIIDTGVNDSRRVNMSDGETTISNRVDLYQSDHGIISIVNMNPDCSPNSTDKDVGFILNPEYLGIGELIPMGTQRNPNLGGGERGFVDCALTLICKHPGAHGKIDAIS
;
A
#
# COMPACT_ATOMS: atom_id res chain seq x y z
N VAL A 1 8.66 34.83 3.66
CA VAL A 1 8.62 35.96 4.61
C VAL A 1 7.91 37.09 3.88
N THR A 2 6.71 37.44 4.29
CA THR A 2 6.01 38.61 3.78
C THR A 2 6.75 39.86 4.27
N THR A 3 7.21 40.66 3.33
CA THR A 3 7.75 41.98 3.63
C THR A 3 6.65 42.80 4.31
N GLY A 4 6.97 43.48 5.40
CA GLY A 4 5.99 44.36 6.05
C GLY A 4 5.44 45.38 5.06
N ILE A 5 4.13 45.63 5.15
CA ILE A 5 3.44 46.63 4.30
C ILE A 5 3.49 47.95 5.06
N GLY A 6 3.90 49.02 4.36
CA GLY A 6 3.92 50.38 4.93
C GLY A 6 2.52 50.86 5.24
N GLU A 7 2.39 51.71 6.26
CA GLU A 7 1.12 52.34 6.59
C GLU A 7 0.72 53.28 5.43
N GLY A 8 -0.43 52.97 4.80
CA GLY A 8 -0.94 53.74 3.66
C GLY A 8 -0.55 53.22 2.28
N ASP A 9 0.14 52.08 2.19
CA ASP A 9 0.45 51.44 0.93
C ASP A 9 -0.76 50.80 0.27
N ASP A 10 -1.03 51.16 -0.97
CA ASP A 10 -2.08 50.53 -1.78
C ASP A 10 -1.61 49.19 -2.39
N VAL A 11 -2.54 48.25 -2.56
CA VAL A 11 -2.28 47.00 -3.26
C VAL A 11 -2.17 47.30 -4.78
N THR A 12 -0.95 47.28 -5.28
CA THR A 12 -0.64 47.56 -6.69
C THR A 12 -0.62 46.35 -7.59
N SER A 13 -0.55 45.10 -6.99
CA SER A 13 -0.55 43.86 -7.74
C SER A 13 -1.30 42.76 -6.98
N TYR A 14 -2.01 41.93 -7.73
CA TYR A 14 -2.73 40.77 -7.18
C TYR A 14 -2.08 39.50 -7.71
N THR A 15 -1.82 38.54 -6.80
CA THR A 15 -1.30 37.22 -7.16
C THR A 15 -2.47 36.24 -7.22
N ASP A 16 -2.61 35.54 -8.34
CA ASP A 16 -3.61 34.48 -8.46
C ASP A 16 -3.17 33.26 -7.62
N GLN A 17 -3.93 32.99 -6.58
CA GLN A 17 -3.69 31.84 -5.69
C GLN A 17 -4.20 30.52 -6.29
N PHE A 18 -4.95 30.57 -7.39
CA PHE A 18 -5.56 29.41 -8.04
C PHE A 18 -4.90 29.06 -9.38
N ALA A 19 -3.65 29.45 -9.56
CA ALA A 19 -2.95 29.46 -10.86
C ALA A 19 -2.85 28.07 -11.54
N SER A 20 -2.93 26.95 -10.83
CA SER A 20 -2.90 25.65 -11.49
C SER A 20 -3.77 24.61 -10.78
N ARG A 21 -4.68 24.01 -11.54
CA ARG A 21 -5.41 22.79 -11.15
C ARG A 21 -5.03 21.68 -12.11
N ALA A 22 -4.70 20.51 -11.58
CA ALA A 22 -4.44 19.33 -12.39
C ALA A 22 -5.60 18.34 -12.27
N ARG A 23 -5.94 17.71 -13.38
CA ARG A 23 -6.84 16.57 -13.39
C ARG A 23 -6.00 15.31 -13.36
N ILE A 24 -6.10 14.55 -12.28
CA ILE A 24 -5.50 13.23 -12.14
C ILE A 24 -6.58 12.17 -12.27
N GLY A 25 -6.23 10.99 -12.77
CA GLY A 25 -7.21 9.92 -12.96
C GLY A 25 -6.57 8.55 -13.05
N ASN A 26 -7.39 7.53 -12.84
CA ASN A 26 -7.02 6.14 -12.97
C ASN A 26 -8.07 5.40 -13.81
N TYR A 27 -7.74 4.23 -14.34
CA TYR A 27 -8.71 3.38 -15.04
C TYR A 27 -9.31 2.34 -14.11
N ILE A 28 -10.51 1.86 -14.46
CA ILE A 28 -11.17 0.77 -13.75
C ILE A 28 -10.68 -0.53 -14.35
N GLN A 29 -10.19 -1.42 -13.51
CA GLN A 29 -9.76 -2.75 -13.90
C GLN A 29 -10.80 -3.79 -13.49
N LYS A 30 -11.10 -4.72 -14.40
CA LYS A 30 -11.98 -5.86 -14.12
C LYS A 30 -11.13 -7.06 -13.71
N PHE A 31 -11.46 -7.62 -12.55
CA PHE A 31 -10.85 -8.85 -12.04
C PHE A 31 -11.85 -9.99 -12.19
N ARG A 32 -11.36 -11.18 -12.54
CA ARG A 32 -12.17 -12.38 -12.65
C ARG A 32 -11.37 -13.63 -12.33
N ARG A 33 -11.95 -14.50 -11.50
CA ARG A 33 -11.46 -15.86 -11.24
C ARG A 33 -12.55 -16.85 -11.52
N ASN A 34 -12.28 -17.80 -12.38
CA ASN A 34 -13.19 -18.90 -12.74
C ASN A 34 -12.84 -20.15 -11.94
N TYR A 35 -13.86 -20.95 -11.69
CA TYR A 35 -13.73 -22.26 -11.05
C TYR A 35 -14.59 -23.28 -11.78
N LYS A 36 -14.16 -24.54 -11.76
CA LYS A 36 -14.87 -25.68 -12.34
C LYS A 36 -14.62 -26.91 -11.47
N VAL A 37 -15.66 -27.70 -11.25
CA VAL A 37 -15.62 -29.03 -10.62
C VAL A 37 -16.22 -30.01 -11.58
N SER A 38 -15.54 -31.14 -11.88
CA SER A 38 -16.05 -32.15 -12.80
C SER A 38 -17.18 -32.97 -12.18
N ASP A 39 -18.10 -33.46 -13.01
CA ASP A 39 -19.22 -34.29 -12.58
C ASP A 39 -18.75 -35.57 -11.85
N LEU A 40 -17.66 -36.19 -12.32
CA LEU A 40 -17.07 -37.37 -11.67
C LEU A 40 -16.53 -37.05 -10.28
N GLN A 41 -15.96 -35.88 -10.12
CA GLN A 41 -15.43 -35.42 -8.84
C GLN A 41 -16.58 -35.08 -7.87
N GLU A 42 -17.70 -34.55 -8.35
CA GLU A 42 -18.86 -34.25 -7.52
C GLU A 42 -19.58 -35.53 -7.11
N ALA A 43 -19.68 -36.52 -8.01
CA ALA A 43 -20.32 -37.82 -7.76
C ALA A 43 -19.48 -38.74 -6.86
N SER A 44 -18.15 -38.52 -6.76
CA SER A 44 -17.31 -39.34 -5.90
C SER A 44 -17.49 -38.95 -4.42
N ASP A 45 -17.74 -39.92 -3.55
CA ASP A 45 -17.79 -39.70 -2.12
C ASP A 45 -16.40 -39.32 -1.60
N SER A 46 -16.28 -38.13 -1.00
CA SER A 46 -15.02 -37.63 -0.47
C SER A 46 -15.23 -37.01 0.90
N VAL A 47 -14.25 -37.19 1.75
CA VAL A 47 -14.21 -36.53 3.07
C VAL A 47 -14.03 -35.02 2.88
N GLY A 48 -14.97 -34.23 3.40
CA GLY A 48 -14.86 -32.77 3.39
C GLY A 48 -16.15 -32.06 2.95
N PRO A 49 -16.10 -30.71 2.91
CA PRO A 49 -17.24 -29.90 2.46
C PRO A 49 -17.51 -30.08 0.96
N ALA A 50 -18.72 -29.69 0.52
CA ALA A 50 -19.12 -29.72 -0.88
C ALA A 50 -18.05 -29.06 -1.78
N LYS A 51 -17.59 -29.77 -2.80
CA LYS A 51 -16.42 -29.41 -3.62
C LYS A 51 -16.63 -28.09 -4.38
N ILE A 52 -17.85 -27.86 -4.86
CA ILE A 52 -18.19 -26.62 -5.57
C ILE A 52 -18.11 -25.40 -4.63
N ALA A 53 -18.60 -25.51 -3.39
CA ALA A 53 -18.51 -24.45 -2.39
C ALA A 53 -17.06 -24.17 -1.98
N GLN A 54 -16.24 -25.20 -1.88
CA GLN A 54 -14.82 -25.06 -1.60
C GLN A 54 -14.07 -24.37 -2.75
N ALA A 55 -14.37 -24.73 -4.01
CA ALA A 55 -13.80 -24.11 -5.20
C ALA A 55 -14.17 -22.62 -5.30
N GLU A 56 -15.44 -22.29 -5.02
CA GLU A 56 -15.95 -20.92 -4.97
C GLU A 56 -15.24 -20.09 -3.87
N ALA A 57 -15.13 -20.64 -2.67
CA ALA A 57 -14.43 -19.99 -1.56
C ALA A 57 -12.94 -19.79 -1.84
N LYS A 58 -12.31 -20.74 -2.55
CA LYS A 58 -10.91 -20.60 -3.01
C LYS A 58 -10.78 -19.48 -4.04
N ALA A 59 -11.61 -19.46 -5.06
CA ALA A 59 -11.63 -18.42 -6.08
C ALA A 59 -11.84 -17.01 -5.47
N SER A 60 -12.73 -16.92 -4.46
CA SER A 60 -12.97 -15.66 -3.72
C SER A 60 -11.77 -15.17 -2.92
N ARG A 61 -10.95 -16.06 -2.40
CA ARG A 61 -9.68 -15.68 -1.73
C ARG A 61 -8.62 -15.27 -2.74
N GLU A 62 -8.50 -16.01 -3.83
CA GLU A 62 -7.53 -15.73 -4.88
C GLU A 62 -7.77 -14.36 -5.54
N ILE A 63 -9.04 -14.02 -5.84
CA ILE A 63 -9.34 -12.71 -6.42
C ILE A 63 -9.00 -11.54 -5.48
N LYS A 64 -9.20 -11.71 -4.18
CA LYS A 64 -8.80 -10.70 -3.18
C LYS A 64 -7.29 -10.49 -3.16
N ARG A 65 -6.51 -11.56 -3.28
CA ARG A 65 -5.04 -11.48 -3.36
C ARG A 65 -4.59 -10.81 -4.66
N ASP A 66 -5.23 -11.13 -5.79
CA ASP A 66 -4.94 -10.48 -7.07
C ASP A 66 -5.22 -8.98 -7.01
N ILE A 67 -6.32 -8.57 -6.37
CA ILE A 67 -6.66 -7.16 -6.16
C ILE A 67 -5.60 -6.48 -5.30
N GLU A 68 -5.24 -7.05 -4.15
CA GLU A 68 -4.23 -6.50 -3.25
C GLU A 68 -2.87 -6.36 -3.96
N ALA A 69 -2.42 -7.40 -4.66
CA ALA A 69 -1.18 -7.37 -5.42
C ALA A 69 -1.17 -6.28 -6.51
N THR A 70 -2.31 -6.11 -7.21
CA THR A 70 -2.43 -5.07 -8.23
C THR A 70 -2.45 -3.66 -7.63
N LEU A 71 -3.15 -3.47 -6.50
CA LEU A 71 -3.19 -2.19 -5.79
C LEU A 71 -1.81 -1.76 -5.25
N LEU A 72 -0.99 -2.71 -4.80
CA LEU A 72 0.35 -2.46 -4.27
C LEU A 72 1.42 -2.37 -5.38
N SER A 73 1.09 -2.78 -6.61
CA SER A 73 2.06 -2.81 -7.72
C SER A 73 2.58 -1.43 -8.10
N SER A 74 3.70 -1.42 -8.81
CA SER A 74 4.28 -0.22 -9.46
C SER A 74 3.87 -0.10 -10.93
N ASN A 75 2.76 -0.75 -11.33
CA ASN A 75 2.26 -0.66 -12.69
C ASN A 75 1.58 0.68 -12.96
N ASP A 76 1.88 1.30 -14.10
CA ASP A 76 1.14 2.46 -14.58
C ASP A 76 -0.24 2.04 -15.13
N ARG A 77 -1.13 3.01 -15.20
CA ARG A 77 -2.46 2.80 -15.78
C ARG A 77 -2.36 2.56 -17.29
N GLN A 78 -3.18 1.66 -17.79
CA GLN A 78 -3.27 1.37 -19.21
C GLN A 78 -4.72 1.43 -19.69
N ALA A 79 -4.95 2.13 -20.80
CA ALA A 79 -6.22 2.07 -21.52
C ALA A 79 -6.29 0.78 -22.35
N GLU A 80 -7.51 0.31 -22.61
CA GLU A 80 -7.71 -0.78 -23.56
C GLU A 80 -7.34 -0.34 -24.98
N ASP A 81 -6.49 -1.12 -25.63
CA ASP A 81 -6.00 -0.86 -26.99
C ASP A 81 -6.34 -1.98 -27.99
N GLY A 82 -7.24 -2.91 -27.63
CA GLY A 82 -7.64 -4.07 -28.41
C GLY A 82 -6.72 -5.28 -28.22
N THR A 83 -5.52 -5.10 -27.65
CA THR A 83 -4.59 -6.19 -27.28
C THR A 83 -4.50 -6.32 -25.76
N ASN A 84 -4.43 -5.20 -25.08
CA ASN A 84 -4.31 -5.13 -23.63
C ASN A 84 -5.61 -4.62 -23.00
N PRO A 85 -6.07 -5.23 -21.89
CA PRO A 85 -7.25 -4.77 -21.17
C PRO A 85 -6.95 -3.48 -20.38
N TYR A 86 -8.00 -2.83 -19.87
CA TYR A 86 -7.84 -1.76 -18.91
C TYR A 86 -7.09 -2.24 -17.66
N MET A 87 -6.03 -1.52 -17.29
CA MET A 87 -5.27 -1.75 -16.06
C MET A 87 -5.29 -0.49 -15.19
N LEU A 88 -5.49 -0.70 -13.89
CA LEU A 88 -5.40 0.38 -12.91
C LEU A 88 -3.93 0.66 -12.55
N ARG A 89 -3.67 1.90 -12.15
CA ARG A 89 -2.40 2.33 -11.58
C ARG A 89 -2.32 1.89 -10.13
N GLY A 90 -1.22 1.23 -9.77
CA GLY A 90 -0.95 0.81 -8.40
C GLY A 90 -0.35 1.91 -7.52
N LEU A 91 -0.28 1.66 -6.22
CA LEU A 91 0.30 2.59 -5.23
C LEU A 91 1.76 2.89 -5.51
N GLY A 92 2.54 1.88 -5.93
CA GLY A 92 3.96 2.04 -6.21
C GLY A 92 4.26 3.04 -7.32
N ASP A 93 3.35 3.19 -8.31
CA ASP A 93 3.46 4.20 -9.37
C ASP A 93 2.87 5.56 -8.96
N TRP A 94 1.79 5.56 -8.16
CA TRP A 94 1.26 6.80 -7.59
C TRP A 94 2.26 7.51 -6.67
N ILE A 95 3.02 6.74 -5.88
CA ILE A 95 3.99 7.23 -4.90
C ILE A 95 5.39 7.13 -5.51
N ASP A 96 5.65 7.93 -6.54
CA ASP A 96 6.93 8.03 -7.21
C ASP A 96 7.27 9.51 -7.49
N SER A 97 8.53 9.87 -7.34
CA SER A 97 9.03 11.23 -7.60
C SER A 97 9.20 11.51 -9.10
N ALA A 98 9.61 10.52 -9.86
CA ALA A 98 9.63 10.56 -11.33
C ALA A 98 8.20 10.48 -11.88
N GLY A 99 7.35 9.85 -11.14
CA GLY A 99 5.91 9.79 -11.11
C GLY A 99 5.22 9.52 -12.43
N PRO A 100 3.91 9.33 -12.36
CA PRO A 100 3.10 9.21 -13.56
C PRO A 100 3.23 10.48 -14.41
N SER A 101 3.49 10.30 -15.69
CA SER A 101 3.75 11.40 -16.65
C SER A 101 2.59 12.39 -16.76
N ASP A 102 1.37 11.94 -16.44
CA ASP A 102 0.13 12.73 -16.47
C ASP A 102 -0.12 13.54 -15.18
N VAL A 103 0.65 13.31 -14.12
CA VAL A 103 0.61 14.11 -12.89
C VAL A 103 1.67 15.18 -12.97
N PRO A 104 1.30 16.47 -12.89
CA PRO A 104 2.28 17.55 -12.86
C PRO A 104 3.26 17.42 -11.71
N ALA A 105 4.52 17.75 -11.92
CA ALA A 105 5.59 17.57 -10.93
C ALA A 105 5.29 18.20 -9.56
N ALA A 106 4.54 19.31 -9.53
CA ALA A 106 4.14 19.97 -8.29
C ALA A 106 3.18 19.15 -7.39
N TYR A 107 2.55 18.12 -7.94
CA TYR A 107 1.58 17.26 -7.23
C TYR A 107 2.09 15.82 -7.01
N ARG A 108 3.30 15.53 -7.49
CA ARG A 108 3.95 14.23 -7.28
C ARG A 108 4.48 14.10 -5.86
N THR A 109 4.79 12.89 -5.47
CA THR A 109 5.46 12.61 -4.19
C THR A 109 6.85 13.26 -4.21
N PRO A 110 7.21 14.06 -3.20
CA PRO A 110 8.56 14.61 -3.09
C PRO A 110 9.61 13.49 -3.00
N ALA A 111 10.79 13.71 -3.59
CA ALA A 111 11.88 12.73 -3.53
C ALA A 111 12.28 12.41 -2.07
N ASP A 112 12.22 13.39 -1.17
CA ASP A 112 12.51 13.23 0.25
C ASP A 112 11.49 12.33 0.99
N SER A 113 10.33 12.06 0.37
CA SER A 113 9.30 11.14 0.89
C SER A 113 9.44 9.72 0.34
N ILE A 114 10.52 9.45 -0.40
CA ILE A 114 10.84 8.14 -0.98
C ILE A 114 12.22 7.73 -0.50
N TYR A 115 12.30 6.59 0.18
CA TYR A 115 13.57 5.98 0.53
C TYR A 115 13.88 4.84 -0.44
N THR A 116 15.04 4.90 -1.05
CA THR A 116 15.60 3.82 -1.85
C THR A 116 17.05 3.65 -1.47
N GLN A 117 17.46 2.45 -1.09
CA GLN A 117 18.85 2.18 -0.83
C GLN A 117 19.63 2.15 -2.15
N ALA A 118 20.60 3.03 -2.29
CA ALA A 118 21.52 2.98 -3.42
C ALA A 118 22.59 1.90 -3.18
N GLU A 119 22.74 0.95 -4.08
CA GLU A 119 23.69 -0.18 -3.97
C GLU A 119 25.14 0.24 -3.69
N ALA A 120 25.52 1.44 -4.10
CA ALA A 120 26.92 1.90 -4.03
C ALA A 120 27.27 2.68 -2.74
N THR A 121 26.29 3.14 -1.98
CA THR A 121 26.56 4.00 -0.78
C THR A 121 25.62 3.58 0.36
N ALA A 122 25.60 2.29 0.65
CA ALA A 122 24.65 1.67 1.54
C ALA A 122 24.68 2.27 2.97
N THR A 123 23.94 3.36 3.17
CA THR A 123 23.47 3.68 4.51
C THR A 123 22.27 2.79 4.77
N PRO A 124 22.35 1.80 5.67
CA PRO A 124 21.23 0.92 5.94
C PRO A 124 20.01 1.75 6.38
N PHE A 125 18.82 1.30 6.04
CA PHE A 125 17.60 1.90 6.54
C PHE A 125 17.61 1.92 8.07
N SER A 126 17.49 3.08 8.64
CA SER A 126 17.62 3.30 10.09
C SER A 126 16.37 3.99 10.64
N GLU A 127 16.27 4.05 11.96
CA GLU A 127 15.23 4.83 12.63
C GLU A 127 15.28 6.32 12.21
N THR A 128 16.46 6.86 11.99
CA THR A 128 16.63 8.23 11.46
C THR A 128 16.03 8.37 10.08
N SER A 129 16.28 7.41 9.17
CA SER A 129 15.69 7.42 7.81
C SER A 129 14.17 7.35 7.86
N LEU A 130 13.62 6.55 8.78
CA LEU A 130 12.16 6.48 8.97
C LEU A 130 11.60 7.83 9.47
N ASN A 131 12.27 8.47 10.44
CA ASN A 131 11.86 9.77 10.96
C ASN A 131 11.96 10.89 9.90
N ASP A 132 12.96 10.85 9.04
CA ASP A 132 13.11 11.80 7.92
C ASP A 132 11.97 11.65 6.92
N LEU A 133 11.58 10.43 6.57
CA LEU A 133 10.41 10.15 5.73
C LEU A 133 9.11 10.66 6.36
N ILE A 134 8.92 10.42 7.66
CA ILE A 134 7.76 10.89 8.39
C ILE A 134 7.73 12.42 8.39
N THR A 135 8.86 13.06 8.63
CA THR A 135 9.01 14.52 8.62
C THR A 135 8.67 15.10 7.24
N SER A 136 9.16 14.47 6.16
CA SER A 136 8.85 14.89 4.80
C SER A 136 7.36 14.76 4.49
N THR A 137 6.76 13.63 4.82
CA THR A 137 5.32 13.39 4.66
C THR A 137 4.49 14.38 5.49
N PHE A 138 4.92 14.69 6.71
CA PHE A 138 4.29 15.69 7.57
C PHE A 138 4.34 17.10 6.97
N ARG A 139 5.44 17.50 6.35
CA ARG A 139 5.54 18.81 5.70
C ARG A 139 4.51 19.02 4.59
N VAL A 140 4.12 17.95 3.90
CA VAL A 140 3.10 18.00 2.83
C VAL A 140 1.69 17.93 3.42
N ASN A 141 1.47 17.05 4.40
CA ASN A 141 0.14 16.81 4.98
C ASN A 141 -0.28 17.84 6.05
N GLY A 142 0.68 18.54 6.64
CA GLY A 142 0.44 19.28 7.88
C GLY A 142 0.19 18.34 9.05
N ALA A 143 -0.59 18.77 10.03
CA ALA A 143 -0.89 17.98 11.24
C ALA A 143 -1.89 16.83 10.95
N SER A 144 -1.48 15.81 10.22
CA SER A 144 -2.27 14.59 10.04
C SER A 144 -1.93 13.60 11.17
N ASN A 145 -2.92 13.28 12.00
CA ASN A 145 -2.72 12.40 13.17
C ASN A 145 -2.92 10.91 12.87
N SER A 146 -3.19 10.52 11.63
CA SER A 146 -3.51 9.13 11.28
C SER A 146 -2.75 8.65 10.05
N LEU A 147 -1.43 8.55 10.17
CA LEU A 147 -0.62 7.87 9.16
C LEU A 147 -0.61 6.37 9.42
N MET A 148 -0.58 5.60 8.33
CA MET A 148 -0.49 4.15 8.36
C MET A 148 0.74 3.72 7.57
N LEU A 149 1.58 2.89 8.16
CA LEU A 149 2.68 2.23 7.46
C LEU A 149 2.26 0.80 7.11
N VAL A 150 2.07 0.54 5.84
CA VAL A 150 1.89 -0.82 5.31
C VAL A 150 3.27 -1.37 5.01
N ALA A 151 3.74 -2.32 5.82
CA ALA A 151 5.09 -2.85 5.77
C ALA A 151 5.12 -4.32 5.39
N ASP A 152 6.05 -4.68 4.51
CA ASP A 152 6.37 -6.07 4.21
C ASP A 152 7.14 -6.74 5.38
N THR A 153 7.32 -8.03 5.31
CA THR A 153 7.84 -8.85 6.40
C THR A 153 9.25 -8.50 6.83
N ALA A 154 10.17 -8.22 5.88
CA ALA A 154 11.54 -7.84 6.21
C ALA A 154 11.60 -6.44 6.83
N LEU A 155 10.90 -5.46 6.23
CA LEU A 155 10.81 -4.10 6.75
C LEU A 155 10.22 -4.09 8.16
N ARG A 156 9.15 -4.87 8.40
CA ARG A 156 8.54 -4.95 9.72
C ARG A 156 9.48 -5.52 10.78
N ARG A 157 10.24 -6.55 10.44
CA ARG A 157 11.26 -7.08 11.36
C ARG A 157 12.32 -6.03 11.69
N HIS A 158 12.76 -5.29 10.66
CA HIS A 158 13.76 -4.24 10.83
C HIS A 158 13.26 -3.13 11.77
N ILE A 159 12.00 -2.68 11.61
CA ILE A 159 11.39 -1.70 12.51
C ILE A 159 11.23 -2.26 13.93
N SER A 160 10.86 -3.52 14.08
CA SER A 160 10.75 -4.15 15.39
C SER A 160 12.10 -4.22 16.12
N ASP A 161 13.19 -4.31 15.37
CA ASP A 161 14.54 -4.29 15.95
C ASP A 161 14.95 -2.92 16.53
N TYR A 162 14.31 -1.80 16.12
CA TYR A 162 14.51 -0.49 16.73
C TYR A 162 14.09 -0.47 18.21
N SER A 163 13.14 -1.32 18.61
CA SER A 163 12.72 -1.43 20.00
C SER A 163 13.73 -2.16 20.90
N ARG A 164 14.79 -2.74 20.32
CA ARG A 164 15.89 -3.34 21.08
C ARG A 164 16.79 -2.23 21.58
N ILE A 165 16.85 -2.09 22.89
CA ILE A 165 17.86 -1.25 23.53
C ILE A 165 19.19 -2.01 23.41
N ILE A 166 20.05 -1.56 22.51
CA ILE A 166 21.43 -2.02 22.45
C ILE A 166 22.18 -1.25 23.53
N ASP A 167 22.31 -1.84 24.69
CA ASP A 167 23.26 -1.35 25.69
C ASP A 167 24.66 -1.75 25.23
N THR A 168 25.49 -0.76 24.88
CA THR A 168 26.87 -0.94 24.41
C THR A 168 27.84 -1.46 25.48
N GLY A 169 27.34 -1.93 26.57
CA GLY A 169 28.18 -2.39 27.68
C GLY A 169 27.55 -3.54 28.46
N VAL A 170 27.53 -4.75 27.93
CA VAL A 170 27.42 -6.03 28.69
C VAL A 170 26.05 -6.68 28.82
N ASN A 171 24.92 -6.02 28.60
CA ASN A 171 23.62 -6.70 28.70
C ASN A 171 22.69 -6.34 27.54
N ASP A 172 22.41 -7.32 26.68
CA ASP A 172 21.32 -7.31 25.70
C ASP A 172 19.97 -7.39 26.45
N SER A 173 19.42 -6.23 26.80
CA SER A 173 18.19 -6.16 27.58
C SER A 173 16.99 -6.35 26.65
N ARG A 174 16.66 -7.58 26.32
CA ARG A 174 15.36 -7.91 25.74
C ARG A 174 14.26 -7.59 26.75
N ARG A 175 13.20 -6.90 26.31
CA ARG A 175 12.01 -6.73 27.14
C ARG A 175 11.38 -8.09 27.40
N VAL A 176 11.62 -8.63 28.57
CA VAL A 176 10.95 -9.82 29.07
C VAL A 176 9.75 -9.36 29.91
N ASN A 177 8.57 -9.64 29.46
CA ASN A 177 7.37 -9.41 30.25
C ASN A 177 7.11 -10.66 31.11
N MET A 178 7.31 -10.55 32.40
CA MET A 178 6.99 -11.58 33.36
C MET A 178 5.61 -11.29 33.96
N SER A 179 4.57 -11.83 33.36
CA SER A 179 3.22 -11.81 33.88
C SER A 179 2.82 -13.24 34.28
N ASP A 180 2.47 -13.42 35.54
CA ASP A 180 1.79 -14.61 36.07
C ASP A 180 2.49 -15.97 35.82
N GLY A 181 3.82 -16.03 35.95
CA GLY A 181 4.58 -17.27 35.85
C GLY A 181 4.95 -17.74 34.44
N GLU A 182 4.49 -17.06 33.39
CA GLU A 182 4.93 -17.27 32.01
C GLU A 182 5.89 -16.18 31.58
N THR A 183 7.06 -16.56 31.05
CA THR A 183 8.03 -15.65 30.49
C THR A 183 7.78 -15.45 29.00
N THR A 184 7.30 -14.28 28.61
CA THR A 184 7.03 -13.95 27.20
C THR A 184 8.05 -12.95 26.69
N ILE A 185 8.75 -13.28 25.61
CA ILE A 185 9.61 -12.36 24.88
C ILE A 185 8.75 -11.71 23.78
N SER A 186 8.51 -10.41 23.89
CA SER A 186 7.76 -9.66 22.88
C SER A 186 8.69 -8.69 22.13
N ASN A 187 8.69 -8.79 20.80
CA ASN A 187 9.44 -7.91 19.90
C ASN A 187 8.52 -7.37 18.78
N ARG A 188 7.28 -7.02 19.12
CA ARG A 188 6.30 -6.53 18.15
C ARG A 188 6.03 -5.05 18.37
N VAL A 189 6.19 -4.26 17.32
CA VAL A 189 5.82 -2.85 17.28
C VAL A 189 4.60 -2.69 16.38
N ASP A 190 3.47 -2.28 16.93
CA ASP A 190 2.24 -2.00 16.19
C ASP A 190 1.97 -0.51 16.02
N LEU A 191 2.53 0.32 16.89
CA LEU A 191 2.43 1.77 16.86
C LEU A 191 3.83 2.35 17.00
N TYR A 192 4.17 3.26 16.11
CA TYR A 192 5.38 4.05 16.20
C TYR A 192 5.00 5.51 16.47
N GLN A 193 5.50 6.05 17.57
CA GLN A 193 5.27 7.45 17.94
C GLN A 193 6.52 8.25 17.60
N SER A 194 6.38 9.15 16.64
CA SER A 194 7.40 10.13 16.28
C SER A 194 7.04 11.52 16.81
N ASP A 195 7.96 12.46 16.68
CA ASP A 195 7.73 13.88 17.04
C ASP A 195 6.59 14.51 16.24
N HIS A 196 6.23 13.94 15.08
CA HIS A 196 5.24 14.46 14.15
C HIS A 196 3.92 13.69 14.16
N GLY A 197 3.75 12.70 15.02
CA GLY A 197 2.50 11.97 15.16
C GLY A 197 2.66 10.48 15.41
N ILE A 198 1.54 9.79 15.42
CA ILE A 198 1.47 8.34 15.65
C ILE A 198 1.23 7.65 14.32
N ILE A 199 2.05 6.64 14.02
CA ILE A 199 1.91 5.79 12.84
C ILE A 199 1.50 4.40 13.27
N SER A 200 0.42 3.89 12.70
CA SER A 200 0.01 2.50 12.86
C SER A 200 0.70 1.61 11.82
N ILE A 201 1.31 0.52 12.27
CA ILE A 201 2.03 -0.41 11.39
C ILE A 201 1.15 -1.61 11.09
N VAL A 202 0.86 -1.82 9.80
CA VAL A 202 0.04 -2.92 9.29
C VAL A 202 0.89 -3.83 8.42
N ASN A 203 0.69 -5.13 8.56
CA ASN A 203 1.39 -6.11 7.71
C ASN A 203 0.79 -6.11 6.30
N MET A 204 1.66 -6.08 5.31
CA MET A 204 1.35 -6.45 3.93
C MET A 204 1.24 -7.96 3.80
N ASN A 205 0.40 -8.44 2.90
CA ASN A 205 0.40 -9.86 2.56
C ASN A 205 1.69 -10.20 1.79
N PRO A 206 2.53 -11.15 2.27
CA PRO A 206 3.82 -11.45 1.63
C PRO A 206 3.70 -11.93 0.18
N ASP A 207 2.56 -12.53 -0.19
CA ASP A 207 2.29 -12.98 -1.56
C ASP A 207 1.91 -11.83 -2.50
N CYS A 208 1.58 -10.66 -1.96
CA CYS A 208 1.16 -9.47 -2.70
C CYS A 208 2.24 -8.38 -2.73
N SER A 209 3.41 -8.64 -2.18
CA SER A 209 4.53 -7.69 -2.15
C SER A 209 5.00 -7.33 -3.56
N PRO A 210 5.22 -6.04 -3.88
CA PRO A 210 5.85 -5.63 -5.13
C PRO A 210 7.25 -6.21 -5.32
N ASN A 211 8.02 -6.32 -4.23
CA ASN A 211 9.30 -7.04 -4.22
C ASN A 211 9.10 -8.47 -3.70
N SER A 212 9.04 -9.43 -4.62
CA SER A 212 8.80 -10.83 -4.28
C SER A 212 10.01 -11.52 -3.62
N THR A 213 11.22 -10.97 -3.79
CA THR A 213 12.47 -11.58 -3.33
C THR A 213 12.82 -11.15 -1.92
N ASP A 214 12.98 -9.85 -1.68
CA ASP A 214 13.55 -9.35 -0.43
C ASP A 214 12.49 -8.98 0.61
N LYS A 215 11.23 -8.77 0.18
CA LYS A 215 10.10 -8.47 1.08
C LYS A 215 10.35 -7.24 1.97
N ASP A 216 10.95 -6.21 1.42
CA ASP A 216 11.46 -5.04 2.11
C ASP A 216 10.77 -3.72 1.75
N VAL A 217 9.67 -3.81 1.02
CA VAL A 217 8.89 -2.65 0.58
C VAL A 217 7.92 -2.18 1.66
N GLY A 218 7.69 -0.87 1.73
CA GLY A 218 6.69 -0.28 2.60
C GLY A 218 6.08 0.99 2.02
N PHE A 219 4.86 1.29 2.45
CA PHE A 219 4.13 2.50 2.07
C PHE A 219 3.64 3.24 3.30
N ILE A 220 4.01 4.51 3.43
CA ILE A 220 3.44 5.42 4.43
C ILE A 220 2.23 6.07 3.78
N LEU A 221 1.04 5.76 4.27
CA LEU A 221 -0.21 6.16 3.67
C LEU A 221 -1.00 7.08 4.58
N ASN A 222 -1.63 8.08 3.98
CA ASN A 222 -2.66 8.86 4.64
C ASN A 222 -4.04 8.40 4.11
N PRO A 223 -4.85 7.71 4.94
CA PRO A 223 -6.13 7.16 4.51
C PRO A 223 -7.14 8.21 4.01
N GLU A 224 -7.02 9.47 4.41
CA GLU A 224 -7.94 10.54 3.98
C GLU A 224 -7.84 10.85 2.48
N TYR A 225 -6.66 10.61 1.89
CA TYR A 225 -6.40 10.85 0.47
C TYR A 225 -6.47 9.61 -0.40
N LEU A 226 -6.80 8.46 0.19
CA LEU A 226 -6.98 7.21 -0.54
C LEU A 226 -8.42 6.75 -0.52
N GLY A 227 -8.81 6.03 -1.56
CA GLY A 227 -10.13 5.41 -1.65
C GLY A 227 -10.16 4.33 -2.71
N ILE A 228 -11.14 3.45 -2.62
CA ILE A 228 -11.44 2.45 -3.64
C ILE A 228 -12.77 2.82 -4.28
N GLY A 229 -12.76 2.98 -5.60
CA GLY A 229 -13.98 3.17 -6.40
C GLY A 229 -14.42 1.84 -6.99
N GLU A 230 -15.60 1.36 -6.61
CA GLU A 230 -16.18 0.13 -7.15
C GLU A 230 -17.24 0.46 -8.21
N LEU A 231 -17.09 -0.11 -9.41
CA LEU A 231 -18.11 -0.05 -10.46
C LEU A 231 -19.02 -1.29 -10.40
N ILE A 232 -18.41 -2.46 -10.24
CA ILE A 232 -19.10 -3.74 -10.08
C ILE A 232 -18.60 -4.34 -8.76
N PRO A 233 -19.47 -4.50 -7.77
CA PRO A 233 -19.11 -5.13 -6.51
C PRO A 233 -18.72 -6.59 -6.72
N MET A 234 -17.92 -7.14 -5.83
CA MET A 234 -17.51 -8.53 -5.92
C MET A 234 -18.71 -9.46 -5.74
N GLY A 235 -18.96 -10.26 -6.79
CA GLY A 235 -20.06 -11.21 -6.83
C GLY A 235 -19.66 -12.53 -7.45
N THR A 236 -20.41 -13.58 -7.11
CA THR A 236 -20.25 -14.92 -7.68
C THR A 236 -21.38 -15.19 -8.66
N GLN A 237 -21.06 -15.71 -9.82
CA GLN A 237 -22.03 -16.15 -10.80
C GLN A 237 -21.76 -17.59 -11.21
N ARG A 238 -22.79 -18.43 -11.10
CA ARG A 238 -22.74 -19.80 -11.61
C ARG A 238 -23.22 -19.85 -13.04
N ASN A 239 -22.53 -20.60 -13.88
CA ASN A 239 -22.85 -20.80 -15.27
C ASN A 239 -23.53 -22.17 -15.48
N PRO A 240 -24.39 -22.31 -16.49
CA PRO A 240 -25.00 -23.58 -16.84
C PRO A 240 -23.96 -24.68 -17.08
N ASN A 241 -24.26 -25.90 -16.67
CA ASN A 241 -23.46 -27.07 -16.98
C ASN A 241 -23.61 -27.39 -18.49
N LEU A 242 -22.49 -27.44 -19.22
CA LEU A 242 -22.43 -27.82 -20.64
C LEU A 242 -21.91 -29.25 -20.83
N GLY A 243 -22.14 -30.13 -19.85
CA GLY A 243 -21.73 -31.54 -19.93
C GLY A 243 -20.32 -31.84 -19.42
N GLY A 244 -19.71 -30.93 -18.66
CA GLY A 244 -18.33 -31.14 -18.16
C GLY A 244 -18.14 -30.78 -16.67
N GLY A 245 -19.22 -30.65 -15.93
CA GLY A 245 -19.22 -30.31 -14.52
C GLY A 245 -19.74 -28.91 -14.20
N GLU A 246 -19.96 -28.67 -12.93
CA GLU A 246 -20.39 -27.37 -12.42
C GLU A 246 -19.27 -26.35 -12.52
N ARG A 247 -19.64 -25.12 -12.89
CA ARG A 247 -18.69 -24.03 -13.13
C ARG A 247 -19.28 -22.67 -12.80
N GLY A 248 -18.41 -21.75 -12.50
CA GLY A 248 -18.79 -20.38 -12.24
C GLY A 248 -17.57 -19.48 -12.25
N PHE A 249 -17.79 -18.22 -11.94
CA PHE A 249 -16.72 -17.25 -11.76
C PHE A 249 -17.09 -16.25 -10.65
N VAL A 250 -16.06 -15.69 -10.08
CA VAL A 250 -16.14 -14.52 -9.19
C VAL A 250 -15.57 -13.37 -9.96
N ASP A 251 -16.28 -12.25 -10.05
CA ASP A 251 -15.73 -11.04 -10.67
C ASP A 251 -16.05 -9.78 -9.87
N CYS A 252 -15.27 -8.74 -10.14
CA CYS A 252 -15.46 -7.38 -9.66
C CYS A 252 -14.77 -6.40 -10.60
N ALA A 253 -15.17 -5.13 -10.55
CA ALA A 253 -14.50 -4.06 -11.27
C ALA A 253 -14.29 -2.88 -10.31
N LEU A 254 -13.04 -2.49 -10.10
CA LEU A 254 -12.67 -1.45 -9.17
C LEU A 254 -11.48 -0.62 -9.65
N THR A 255 -11.23 0.50 -8.99
CA THR A 255 -10.08 1.36 -9.22
C THR A 255 -9.56 1.94 -7.91
N LEU A 256 -8.26 2.26 -7.88
CA LEU A 256 -7.64 2.99 -6.80
C LEU A 256 -7.79 4.50 -7.04
N ILE A 257 -8.34 5.20 -6.06
CA ILE A 257 -8.46 6.66 -6.05
C ILE A 257 -7.37 7.21 -5.14
N CYS A 258 -6.43 7.94 -5.71
CA CYS A 258 -5.45 8.73 -4.98
C CYS A 258 -5.75 10.21 -5.22
N LYS A 259 -6.14 10.93 -4.17
CA LYS A 259 -6.51 12.35 -4.26
C LYS A 259 -5.30 13.27 -4.24
N HIS A 260 -4.26 12.87 -3.51
CA HIS A 260 -3.04 13.65 -3.34
C HIS A 260 -1.81 12.75 -3.21
N PRO A 261 -1.11 12.42 -4.31
CA PRO A 261 0.06 11.55 -4.28
C PRO A 261 1.16 12.02 -3.32
N GLY A 262 1.41 13.33 -3.26
CA GLY A 262 2.41 13.92 -2.38
C GLY A 262 2.17 13.73 -0.87
N ALA A 263 0.97 13.30 -0.48
CA ALA A 263 0.62 13.03 0.92
C ALA A 263 1.09 11.66 1.43
N HIS A 264 1.76 10.90 0.59
CA HIS A 264 2.21 9.53 0.86
C HIS A 264 3.72 9.42 0.77
N GLY A 265 4.27 8.35 1.37
CA GLY A 265 5.69 8.02 1.28
C GLY A 265 5.89 6.56 0.86
N LYS A 266 7.08 6.25 0.33
CA LYS A 266 7.46 4.92 -0.12
C LYS A 266 8.84 4.54 0.44
N ILE A 267 8.98 3.28 0.81
CA ILE A 267 10.23 2.62 1.12
C ILE A 267 10.38 1.52 0.07
N ASP A 268 11.39 1.62 -0.80
CA ASP A 268 11.49 0.74 -1.96
C ASP A 268 12.48 -0.41 -1.77
N ALA A 269 13.55 -0.20 -0.98
CA ALA A 269 14.50 -1.22 -0.60
C ALA A 269 15.23 -0.80 0.69
N ILE A 270 15.55 -1.78 1.54
CA ILE A 270 16.25 -1.53 2.82
C ILE A 270 17.55 -2.33 2.99
N SER A 271 17.83 -3.28 2.07
CA SER A 271 18.99 -4.17 2.09
C SER A 271 20.01 -3.85 1.00
#